data_dc60399d3504953acfb85933df69ccab
#
_entry.id   dc60399d3504953acfb85933df69ccab
#
_cell.length_a   1.000
_cell.length_b   1.000
_cell.length_c   1.000
_cell.angle_alpha   90.00
_cell.angle_beta   90.00
_cell.angle_gamma   90.00
#
_symmetry.space_group_name_H-M   'P 1'
#
loop_
_entity.id
_entity.type
_entity.pdbx_description
1 polymer ?
#
loop_
_entity_poly.entity_id
_entity_poly.type
_entity_poly.pdbx_seq_one_letter_code
_entity_poly.pdbx_strand_id
1 'polypeptide(L)'
;MTILWLIERLLTKPVEGSNTDVVITADWRCNGTETTGSGDTEKSYSGTCYGSCSFAPPTGSFTPYPDLTQDQVLGWCYANGVDQAAIEANVSAQIADQINPPVIAPPLPWVTVVPPLVEQKIPVLQPHQIVDPFLLPTSDVPPSVDGMSTTILG
;
A
#
# COMPACT_ATOMS: atom_id res chain seq x y z
N MET A 1 2.91 8.76 -13.34
CA MET A 1 3.85 7.60 -13.32
C MET A 1 5.27 8.08 -13.65
N THR A 2 6.25 7.63 -12.91
CA THR A 2 7.69 7.91 -13.12
C THR A 2 8.39 6.61 -13.46
N ILE A 3 9.22 6.61 -14.51
CA ILE A 3 10.06 5.46 -14.90
C ILE A 3 11.52 5.81 -14.63
N LEU A 4 12.25 4.87 -14.05
CA LEU A 4 13.67 5.00 -13.74
C LEU A 4 14.42 3.75 -14.21
N TRP A 5 15.41 3.94 -15.07
CA TRP A 5 16.34 2.91 -15.51
C TRP A 5 17.63 2.98 -14.70
N LEU A 6 18.15 1.82 -14.36
CA LEU A 6 19.39 1.68 -13.58
C LEU A 6 20.27 0.57 -14.18
N ILE A 7 21.57 0.78 -14.14
CA ILE A 7 22.54 -0.32 -14.26
C ILE A 7 22.92 -0.73 -12.84
N GLU A 8 22.64 -1.98 -12.48
CA GLU A 8 22.90 -2.51 -11.15
C GLU A 8 24.31 -3.09 -11.00
N ARG A 9 24.81 -3.67 -12.08
CA ARG A 9 26.12 -4.32 -12.09
C ARG A 9 26.70 -4.36 -13.49
N LEU A 10 28.01 -4.21 -13.58
CA LEU A 10 28.81 -4.47 -14.77
C LEU A 10 29.77 -5.62 -14.49
N LEU A 11 29.83 -6.58 -15.40
CA LEU A 11 30.86 -7.60 -15.40
C LEU A 11 31.87 -7.23 -16.47
N THR A 12 33.16 -7.27 -16.09
CA THR A 12 34.26 -6.90 -16.96
C THR A 12 35.21 -8.04 -17.17
N LYS A 13 35.84 -8.08 -18.34
CA LYS A 13 37.02 -8.88 -18.61
C LYS A 13 38.25 -8.02 -18.29
N PRO A 14 39.12 -8.42 -17.37
CA PRO A 14 40.23 -7.58 -16.93
C PRO A 14 41.17 -7.16 -18.08
N VAL A 15 41.36 -8.03 -19.07
CA VAL A 15 42.17 -7.76 -20.27
C VAL A 15 41.49 -8.36 -21.49
N GLU A 16 41.31 -7.56 -22.55
CA GLU A 16 40.86 -7.99 -23.88
C GLU A 16 41.66 -7.25 -24.94
N GLY A 17 42.59 -7.97 -25.55
CA GLY A 17 43.55 -7.35 -26.49
C GLY A 17 44.46 -6.33 -25.80
N SER A 18 44.35 -5.06 -26.22
CA SER A 18 45.03 -3.89 -25.62
C SER A 18 44.20 -3.16 -24.59
N ASN A 19 42.95 -3.55 -24.40
CA ASN A 19 42.01 -2.85 -23.49
C ASN A 19 41.95 -3.56 -22.12
N THR A 20 41.71 -2.77 -21.07
CA THR A 20 41.53 -3.25 -19.70
C THR A 20 40.12 -2.99 -19.23
N ASP A 21 39.61 -3.85 -18.34
CA ASP A 21 38.28 -3.73 -17.73
C ASP A 21 37.14 -3.60 -18.76
N VAL A 22 37.19 -4.44 -19.78
CA VAL A 22 36.22 -4.45 -20.87
C VAL A 22 34.88 -4.99 -20.39
N VAL A 23 33.84 -4.19 -20.43
CA VAL A 23 32.47 -4.59 -20.04
C VAL A 23 31.98 -5.68 -21.02
N ILE A 24 31.61 -6.83 -20.47
CA ILE A 24 31.06 -7.98 -21.20
C ILE A 24 29.60 -8.24 -20.89
N THR A 25 29.10 -7.78 -19.73
CA THR A 25 27.69 -7.91 -19.34
C THR A 25 27.29 -6.73 -18.49
N ALA A 26 26.08 -6.22 -18.71
CA ALA A 26 25.41 -5.26 -17.87
C ALA A 26 24.09 -5.84 -17.33
N ASP A 27 23.92 -5.83 -16.04
CA ASP A 27 22.64 -6.11 -15.39
C ASP A 27 21.89 -4.79 -15.22
N TRP A 28 20.70 -4.74 -15.74
CA TRP A 28 19.85 -3.55 -15.74
C TRP A 28 18.54 -3.77 -14.99
N ARG A 29 17.97 -2.69 -14.52
CA ARG A 29 16.63 -2.64 -13.90
C ARG A 29 15.85 -1.43 -14.39
N CYS A 30 14.58 -1.64 -14.66
CA CYS A 30 13.59 -0.60 -14.91
C CYS A 30 12.55 -0.62 -13.79
N ASN A 31 12.43 0.49 -13.07
CA ASN A 31 11.46 0.68 -12.01
C ASN A 31 10.41 1.72 -12.45
N GLY A 32 9.16 1.43 -12.17
CA GLY A 32 8.08 2.38 -12.29
C GLY A 32 7.44 2.65 -10.93
N THR A 33 7.02 3.89 -10.73
CA THR A 33 6.24 4.28 -9.55
C THR A 33 5.10 5.20 -9.95
N GLU A 34 3.96 5.01 -9.31
CA GLU A 34 2.80 5.88 -9.47
C GLU A 34 2.11 6.09 -8.12
N THR A 35 1.74 7.32 -7.85
CA THR A 35 1.02 7.68 -6.63
C THR A 35 -0.37 8.19 -7.03
N THR A 36 -1.40 7.67 -6.38
CA THR A 36 -2.79 8.08 -6.58
C THR A 36 -3.40 8.57 -5.28
N GLY A 37 -4.42 9.43 -5.37
CA GLY A 37 -5.04 10.05 -4.21
C GLY A 37 -4.29 11.28 -3.70
N SER A 38 -4.67 11.76 -2.54
CA SER A 38 -4.03 12.90 -1.85
C SER A 38 -4.28 12.84 -0.35
N GLY A 39 -3.32 13.34 0.44
CA GLY A 39 -3.41 13.32 1.90
C GLY A 39 -3.55 11.90 2.45
N ASP A 40 -4.49 11.69 3.35
CA ASP A 40 -4.70 10.40 4.02
C ASP A 40 -5.16 9.26 3.08
N THR A 41 -5.53 9.59 1.83
CA THR A 41 -5.92 8.60 0.81
C THR A 41 -4.82 8.30 -0.19
N GLU A 42 -3.64 8.86 -0.02
CA GLU A 42 -2.50 8.65 -0.91
C GLU A 42 -2.03 7.19 -0.88
N LYS A 43 -1.90 6.60 -2.08
CA LYS A 43 -1.37 5.24 -2.27
C LYS A 43 -0.31 5.25 -3.34
N SER A 44 0.81 4.60 -3.07
CA SER A 44 1.90 4.41 -4.01
C SER A 44 1.92 2.98 -4.54
N TYR A 45 2.10 2.86 -5.85
CA TYR A 45 2.18 1.60 -6.57
C TYR A 45 3.51 1.52 -7.29
N SER A 46 4.07 0.33 -7.43
CA SER A 46 5.34 0.14 -8.10
C SER A 46 5.36 -1.10 -8.97
N GLY A 47 6.12 -1.02 -10.06
CA GLY A 47 6.40 -2.14 -10.94
C GLY A 47 7.89 -2.19 -11.24
N THR A 48 8.40 -3.37 -11.59
CA THR A 48 9.82 -3.54 -11.92
C THR A 48 10.03 -4.61 -12.97
N CYS A 49 10.98 -4.34 -13.87
CA CYS A 49 11.56 -5.32 -14.76
C CYS A 49 13.07 -5.26 -14.64
N TYR A 50 13.73 -6.38 -14.79
CA TYR A 50 15.18 -6.47 -14.77
C TYR A 50 15.68 -7.53 -15.74
N GLY A 51 16.95 -7.45 -16.10
CA GLY A 51 17.58 -8.41 -16.97
C GLY A 51 19.07 -8.15 -17.15
N SER A 52 19.68 -8.94 -18.00
CA SER A 52 21.10 -8.84 -18.34
C SER A 52 21.26 -8.69 -19.84
N CYS A 53 22.24 -7.90 -20.23
CA CYS A 53 22.65 -7.73 -21.62
C CYS A 53 24.14 -8.07 -21.75
N SER A 54 24.49 -8.94 -22.70
CA SER A 54 25.88 -9.30 -22.97
C SER A 54 26.37 -8.57 -24.22
N PHE A 55 27.64 -8.18 -24.20
CA PHE A 55 28.30 -7.43 -25.25
C PHE A 55 29.41 -8.20 -25.91
N ALA A 56 29.53 -8.06 -27.22
CA ALA A 56 30.68 -8.53 -27.96
C ALA A 56 31.94 -7.68 -27.63
N PRO A 57 33.15 -8.22 -27.81
CA PRO A 57 34.35 -7.42 -27.67
C PRO A 57 34.31 -6.18 -28.55
N PRO A 58 34.85 -5.03 -28.07
CA PRO A 58 34.86 -3.80 -28.83
C PRO A 58 35.69 -3.93 -30.11
N THR A 59 35.11 -3.57 -31.24
CA THR A 59 35.78 -3.61 -32.57
C THR A 59 36.18 -2.23 -33.09
N GLY A 60 35.94 -1.18 -32.32
CA GLY A 60 36.19 0.22 -32.70
C GLY A 60 36.72 1.04 -31.55
N SER A 61 36.17 2.26 -31.40
CA SER A 61 36.51 3.12 -30.27
C SER A 61 36.14 2.47 -28.95
N PHE A 62 37.06 2.51 -28.01
CA PHE A 62 36.90 1.96 -26.67
C PHE A 62 36.80 3.13 -25.67
N THR A 63 35.82 3.07 -24.79
CA THR A 63 35.71 4.00 -23.64
C THR A 63 36.27 3.30 -22.41
N PRO A 64 37.31 3.83 -21.75
CA PRO A 64 37.83 3.27 -20.52
C PRO A 64 36.76 3.16 -19.42
N TYR A 65 36.84 2.12 -18.62
CA TYR A 65 35.85 1.84 -17.58
C TYR A 65 35.55 3.03 -16.64
N PRO A 66 36.55 3.83 -16.18
CA PRO A 66 36.29 5.00 -15.35
C PRO A 66 35.51 6.14 -16.03
N ASP A 67 35.51 6.15 -17.36
CA ASP A 67 34.85 7.21 -18.16
C ASP A 67 33.45 6.83 -18.62
N LEU A 68 32.98 5.63 -18.24
CA LEU A 68 31.66 5.15 -18.60
C LEU A 68 30.57 5.91 -17.85
N THR A 69 29.49 6.21 -18.53
CA THR A 69 28.26 6.74 -17.94
C THR A 69 27.15 5.69 -17.98
N GLN A 70 26.20 5.78 -17.03
CA GLN A 70 25.04 4.88 -17.00
C GLN A 70 24.25 4.95 -18.31
N ASP A 71 24.02 6.15 -18.83
CA ASP A 71 23.27 6.38 -20.07
C ASP A 71 23.95 5.74 -21.29
N GLN A 72 25.27 5.75 -21.33
CA GLN A 72 26.04 5.09 -22.39
C GLN A 72 25.83 3.59 -22.34
N VAL A 73 25.89 2.98 -21.15
CA VAL A 73 25.71 1.52 -20.98
C VAL A 73 24.26 1.13 -21.27
N LEU A 74 23.28 1.93 -20.85
CA LEU A 74 21.87 1.72 -21.20
C LEU A 74 21.67 1.78 -22.72
N GLY A 75 22.30 2.75 -23.40
CA GLY A 75 22.30 2.84 -24.86
C GLY A 75 22.85 1.58 -25.53
N TRP A 76 23.88 0.95 -24.96
CA TRP A 76 24.38 -0.34 -25.45
C TRP A 76 23.37 -1.46 -25.24
N CYS A 77 22.68 -1.49 -24.09
CA CYS A 77 21.64 -2.49 -23.83
C CYS A 77 20.51 -2.38 -24.86
N TYR A 78 20.04 -1.18 -25.14
CA TYR A 78 18.99 -0.95 -26.14
C TYR A 78 19.44 -1.36 -27.54
N ALA A 79 20.68 -1.06 -27.93
CA ALA A 79 21.25 -1.49 -29.21
C ALA A 79 21.43 -3.01 -29.32
N ASN A 80 21.53 -3.72 -28.19
CA ASN A 80 21.72 -5.18 -28.11
C ASN A 80 20.43 -5.93 -27.78
N GLY A 81 19.27 -5.37 -28.10
CA GLY A 81 17.99 -6.07 -28.09
C GLY A 81 17.14 -5.89 -26.81
N VAL A 82 17.53 -5.01 -25.91
CA VAL A 82 16.66 -4.59 -24.81
C VAL A 82 15.62 -3.61 -25.34
N ASP A 83 14.40 -4.07 -25.52
CA ASP A 83 13.29 -3.24 -26.00
C ASP A 83 12.77 -2.35 -24.86
N GLN A 84 13.26 -1.11 -24.86
CA GLN A 84 12.90 -0.11 -23.85
C GLN A 84 11.38 0.07 -23.76
N ALA A 85 10.70 0.23 -24.90
CA ALA A 85 9.27 0.53 -24.93
C ALA A 85 8.43 -0.64 -24.40
N ALA A 86 8.79 -1.89 -24.77
CA ALA A 86 8.10 -3.07 -24.29
C ALA A 86 8.29 -3.27 -22.78
N ILE A 87 9.47 -2.98 -22.26
CA ILE A 87 9.77 -3.09 -20.81
C ILE A 87 9.02 -2.03 -20.03
N GLU A 88 9.02 -0.78 -20.47
CA GLU A 88 8.26 0.31 -19.84
C GLU A 88 6.75 0.04 -19.87
N ALA A 89 6.24 -0.51 -20.97
CA ALA A 89 4.85 -0.94 -21.08
C ALA A 89 4.51 -2.06 -20.07
N ASN A 90 5.41 -3.02 -19.90
CA ASN A 90 5.23 -4.10 -18.91
C ASN A 90 5.20 -3.55 -17.47
N VAL A 91 6.12 -2.67 -17.12
CA VAL A 91 6.14 -2.00 -15.81
C VAL A 91 4.86 -1.19 -15.58
N SER A 92 4.38 -0.50 -16.61
CA SER A 92 3.12 0.25 -16.55
C SER A 92 1.91 -0.66 -16.34
N ALA A 93 1.88 -1.82 -17.01
CA ALA A 93 0.82 -2.82 -16.82
C ALA A 93 0.81 -3.39 -15.41
N GLN A 94 1.98 -3.69 -14.83
CA GLN A 94 2.08 -4.14 -13.44
C GLN A 94 1.48 -3.13 -12.45
N ILE A 95 1.69 -1.84 -12.69
CA ILE A 95 1.14 -0.76 -11.86
C ILE A 95 -0.38 -0.65 -12.07
N ALA A 96 -0.84 -0.69 -13.32
CA ALA A 96 -2.26 -0.62 -13.66
C ALA A 96 -3.06 -1.77 -13.03
N ASP A 97 -2.51 -2.98 -13.03
CA ASP A 97 -3.12 -4.16 -12.39
C ASP A 97 -3.19 -4.04 -10.87
N GLN A 98 -2.29 -3.29 -10.24
CA GLN A 98 -2.35 -3.00 -8.81
C GLN A 98 -3.40 -1.93 -8.49
N ILE A 99 -3.55 -0.94 -9.36
CA ILE A 99 -4.56 0.12 -9.22
C ILE A 99 -5.96 -0.43 -9.46
N ASN A 100 -6.13 -1.24 -10.53
CA ASN A 100 -7.39 -1.84 -10.93
C ASN A 100 -7.20 -3.35 -11.13
N PRO A 101 -7.20 -4.14 -10.05
CA PRO A 101 -7.00 -5.58 -10.15
C PRO A 101 -8.02 -6.23 -11.07
N PRO A 102 -7.59 -7.03 -12.06
CA PRO A 102 -8.52 -7.73 -12.97
C PRO A 102 -9.32 -8.82 -12.25
N VAL A 103 -8.86 -9.26 -11.08
CA VAL A 103 -9.53 -10.23 -10.22
C VAL A 103 -9.53 -9.73 -8.79
N ILE A 104 -10.71 -9.72 -8.19
CA ILE A 104 -10.89 -9.37 -6.77
C ILE A 104 -11.48 -10.58 -6.04
N ALA A 105 -11.19 -10.68 -4.74
CA ALA A 105 -11.82 -11.65 -3.85
C ALA A 105 -12.89 -10.93 -2.99
N PRO A 106 -14.14 -10.86 -3.42
CA PRO A 106 -15.20 -10.28 -2.61
C PRO A 106 -15.41 -11.12 -1.35
N PRO A 107 -15.90 -10.53 -0.24
CA PRO A 107 -16.26 -11.30 0.93
C PRO A 107 -17.31 -12.36 0.56
N LEU A 108 -17.22 -13.52 1.22
CA LEU A 108 -18.15 -14.61 0.97
C LEU A 108 -19.58 -14.16 1.30
N PRO A 109 -20.57 -14.39 0.42
CA PRO A 109 -21.92 -13.85 0.59
C PRO A 109 -22.66 -14.42 1.82
N TRP A 110 -22.18 -15.51 2.40
CA TRP A 110 -22.74 -16.13 3.63
C TRP A 110 -22.01 -15.68 4.89
N VAL A 111 -20.98 -14.83 4.81
CA VAL A 111 -20.34 -14.23 5.96
C VAL A 111 -21.00 -12.90 6.22
N THR A 112 -21.77 -12.81 7.31
CA THR A 112 -22.33 -11.53 7.74
C THR A 112 -21.17 -10.62 8.17
N VAL A 113 -20.91 -9.58 7.41
CA VAL A 113 -19.95 -8.53 7.82
C VAL A 113 -20.62 -7.80 8.99
N VAL A 114 -20.21 -8.12 10.22
CA VAL A 114 -20.60 -7.32 11.37
C VAL A 114 -19.87 -5.99 11.19
N PRO A 115 -20.58 -4.87 10.97
CA PRO A 115 -19.92 -3.58 10.89
C PRO A 115 -19.10 -3.37 12.17
N PRO A 116 -17.93 -2.76 12.12
CA PRO A 116 -17.18 -2.43 13.32
C PRO A 116 -18.11 -1.67 14.25
N LEU A 117 -18.19 -2.14 15.51
CA LEU A 117 -18.91 -1.40 16.55
C LEU A 117 -18.37 0.01 16.54
N VAL A 118 -19.17 0.94 16.02
CA VAL A 118 -18.88 2.36 16.21
C VAL A 118 -18.86 2.52 17.72
N GLU A 119 -17.68 2.76 18.27
CA GLU A 119 -17.52 3.07 19.68
C GLU A 119 -18.43 4.26 19.97
N GLN A 120 -19.65 3.96 20.44
CA GLN A 120 -20.56 4.98 20.90
C GLN A 120 -19.83 5.63 22.07
N LYS A 121 -19.35 6.83 21.83
CA LYS A 121 -18.80 7.69 22.86
C LYS A 121 -19.85 7.77 23.97
N ILE A 122 -19.65 6.93 25.01
CA ILE A 122 -20.50 6.94 26.20
C ILE A 122 -20.47 8.37 26.70
N PRO A 123 -21.59 9.07 26.79
CA PRO A 123 -21.58 10.41 27.34
C PRO A 123 -21.03 10.33 28.75
N VAL A 124 -19.94 11.05 29.00
CA VAL A 124 -19.37 11.15 30.35
C VAL A 124 -20.42 11.78 31.21
N LEU A 125 -21.04 11.00 32.09
CA LEU A 125 -21.96 11.51 33.11
C LEU A 125 -21.24 12.56 33.94
N GLN A 126 -21.75 13.76 33.91
CA GLN A 126 -21.15 14.85 34.66
C GLN A 126 -21.33 14.56 36.19
N PRO A 127 -20.33 14.86 37.03
CA PRO A 127 -20.34 14.47 38.46
C PRO A 127 -21.57 14.95 39.26
N HIS A 128 -22.30 15.92 38.78
CA HIS A 128 -23.52 16.44 39.46
C HIS A 128 -24.80 15.69 39.12
N GLN A 129 -24.74 14.64 38.29
CA GLN A 129 -25.88 13.78 37.98
C GLN A 129 -25.85 12.44 38.75
N ILE A 130 -24.93 12.30 39.70
CA ILE A 130 -24.98 11.20 40.64
C ILE A 130 -26.08 11.51 41.64
N VAL A 131 -27.27 10.99 41.39
CA VAL A 131 -28.36 10.97 42.38
C VAL A 131 -27.88 10.16 43.55
N ASP A 132 -27.85 10.76 44.70
CA ASP A 132 -27.47 10.09 45.98
C ASP A 132 -28.35 8.86 46.17
N PRO A 133 -27.80 7.64 46.20
CA PRO A 133 -28.57 6.40 46.34
C PRO A 133 -29.25 6.26 47.72
N PHE A 134 -29.01 7.22 48.62
CA PHE A 134 -29.61 7.24 49.96
C PHE A 134 -30.93 8.00 50.09
N LEU A 135 -31.37 8.73 49.06
CA LEU A 135 -32.71 9.33 49.02
C LEU A 135 -33.68 8.33 48.39
N LEU A 136 -34.02 7.28 49.14
CA LEU A 136 -35.23 6.53 48.87
C LEU A 136 -36.43 7.43 49.11
N PRO A 137 -37.39 7.56 48.19
CA PRO A 137 -38.63 8.22 48.49
C PRO A 137 -39.30 7.42 49.62
N THR A 138 -39.52 8.11 50.72
CA THR A 138 -40.40 7.59 51.78
C THR A 138 -41.75 7.30 51.17
N SER A 139 -42.14 6.04 51.20
CA SER A 139 -43.44 5.61 50.72
C SER A 139 -44.51 6.40 51.46
N ASP A 140 -45.27 7.16 50.67
CA ASP A 140 -46.56 7.65 51.15
C ASP A 140 -47.42 6.46 51.49
N VAL A 141 -47.58 6.23 52.78
CA VAL A 141 -48.60 5.33 53.32
C VAL A 141 -49.93 5.97 53.04
N PRO A 142 -50.83 5.37 52.25
CA PRO A 142 -52.17 5.91 52.13
C PRO A 142 -52.89 5.89 53.48
N PRO A 143 -53.66 6.93 53.81
CA PRO A 143 -54.36 6.96 55.10
C PRO A 143 -55.36 5.80 55.18
N SER A 144 -55.31 5.09 56.30
CA SER A 144 -56.30 4.13 56.68
C SER A 144 -57.70 4.78 56.68
N VAL A 145 -58.58 4.29 55.84
CA VAL A 145 -59.99 4.55 55.98
C VAL A 145 -60.56 3.61 57.02
N ASP A 146 -60.56 4.14 58.26
CA ASP A 146 -61.34 3.57 59.31
C ASP A 146 -62.80 4.04 59.12
N GLY A 147 -63.69 3.19 59.32
CA GLY A 147 -65.13 3.52 59.62
C GLY A 147 -66.10 3.16 58.54
N MET A 148 -66.76 2.20 58.68
CA MET A 148 -67.75 1.91 59.36
C MET A 148 -68.97 1.34 59.06
N SER A 149 -69.42 0.85 59.82
CA SER A 149 -70.84 0.73 60.18
C SER A 149 -71.67 -0.32 59.48
N THR A 150 -71.76 -1.30 60.20
CA THR A 150 -72.86 -2.27 60.28
C THR A 150 -74.22 -1.57 60.32
N THR A 151 -75.07 -2.01 59.46
CA THR A 151 -76.53 -1.93 59.80
C THR A 151 -77.18 -3.22 59.35
N ILE A 152 -77.62 -3.93 60.34
CA ILE A 152 -78.51 -5.09 60.27
C ILE A 152 -79.90 -4.55 60.11
N LEU A 153 -80.75 -5.13 59.33
CA LEU A 153 -82.16 -5.33 59.47
C LEU A 153 -82.68 -6.08 58.23
N GLY A 154 -83.23 -7.12 58.36
CA GLY A 154 -84.53 -7.67 58.59
C GLY A 154 -84.74 -8.97 57.87
#